data_634e98eff573c563f6f8952b32a2bb8c
#
_entry.id   634e98eff573c563f6f8952b32a2bb8c
#
_cell.length_a   1.000
_cell.length_b   1.000
_cell.length_c   1.000
_cell.angle_alpha   90.00
_cell.angle_beta   90.00
_cell.angle_gamma   90.00
#
_symmetry.space_group_name_H-M   'P 1'
#
loop_
_entity.id
_entity.type
_entity.pdbx_description
1 polymer ?
#
loop_
_entity_poly.entity_id
_entity_poly.type
_entity_poly.pdbx_seq_one_letter_code
_entity_poly.pdbx_strand_id
1 'polypeptide(L)'
;SINSSMDKRIGDVRHFKLASGDEVICEVIEWNDPYSDDATRQEEIVIRKAVKMVYAKPTTGFPFYTMRPFMVYQESLGSVISLNSYHVVSMAKPPEHLLLQWEEALLDMNANYEDRVRSWKDAEAAMREGKIQEYVDGLVEKTKEEVEEAADKLGKLLFFPTLDPDKDKLH
;
A
#
# COMPACT_ATOMS: atom_id res chain seq x y z
N SER A 1 12.52 -32.14 -1.42
CA SER A 1 12.23 -31.24 -2.54
C SER A 1 10.81 -30.64 -2.52
N ILE A 2 9.84 -31.28 -1.84
CA ILE A 2 8.49 -30.72 -1.65
C ILE A 2 8.52 -29.50 -0.73
N ASN A 3 9.40 -29.47 0.25
CA ASN A 3 9.57 -28.34 1.16
C ASN A 3 10.16 -27.10 0.48
N SER A 4 11.00 -27.26 -0.53
CA SER A 4 11.58 -26.13 -1.24
C SER A 4 10.58 -25.42 -2.15
N SER A 5 9.53 -26.12 -2.60
CA SER A 5 8.46 -25.51 -3.41
C SER A 5 7.42 -24.80 -2.58
N MET A 6 7.21 -25.21 -1.32
CA MET A 6 6.36 -24.50 -0.37
C MET A 6 7.04 -23.23 0.17
N ASP A 7 8.35 -23.27 0.42
CA ASP A 7 9.13 -22.08 0.80
C ASP A 7 9.10 -21.00 -0.29
N LYS A 8 9.09 -21.40 -1.55
CA LYS A 8 8.94 -20.46 -2.68
C LYS A 8 7.56 -19.80 -2.75
N ARG A 9 6.52 -20.42 -2.19
CA ARG A 9 5.16 -19.85 -2.20
C ARG A 9 4.94 -18.79 -1.13
N ILE A 10 5.61 -18.93 0.00
CA ILE A 10 5.46 -17.99 1.12
C ILE A 10 6.38 -16.79 0.93
N GLY A 11 7.42 -16.94 0.10
CA GLY A 11 8.41 -15.91 -0.15
C GLY A 11 9.15 -15.51 1.13
N ASP A 12 10.34 -15.03 0.98
CA ASP A 12 11.14 -14.56 2.09
C ASP A 12 10.83 -13.08 2.33
N VAL A 13 9.92 -12.79 3.28
CA VAL A 13 9.53 -11.41 3.59
C VAL A 13 10.61 -10.76 4.44
N ARG A 14 11.08 -9.62 3.98
CA ARG A 14 12.12 -8.83 4.63
C ARG A 14 11.69 -7.38 4.82
N HIS A 15 12.21 -6.80 5.87
CA HIS A 15 12.10 -5.38 6.17
C HIS A 15 13.43 -4.72 5.88
N PHE A 16 13.46 -3.83 4.90
CA PHE A 16 14.65 -3.08 4.50
C PHE A 16 14.55 -1.64 4.93
N LYS A 17 15.67 -1.10 5.40
CA LYS A 17 15.87 0.34 5.46
C LYS A 17 16.77 0.75 4.32
N LEU A 18 16.32 1.73 3.54
CA LEU A 18 17.04 2.24 2.38
C LEU A 18 17.90 3.45 2.75
N ALA A 19 18.89 3.75 1.93
CA ALA A 19 19.76 4.94 2.11
C ALA A 19 18.98 6.25 2.07
N SER A 20 17.82 6.29 1.42
CA SER A 20 16.89 7.42 1.44
C SER A 20 16.22 7.66 2.80
N GLY A 21 16.32 6.71 3.72
CA GLY A 21 15.59 6.70 4.98
C GLY A 21 14.25 5.99 4.93
N ASP A 22 13.81 5.60 3.74
CA ASP A 22 12.57 4.84 3.57
C ASP A 22 12.69 3.43 4.12
N GLU A 23 11.61 2.93 4.71
CA GLU A 23 11.50 1.55 5.17
C GLU A 23 10.49 0.81 4.31
N VAL A 24 10.91 -0.34 3.80
CA VAL A 24 10.15 -1.14 2.85
C VAL A 24 10.01 -2.56 3.38
N ILE A 25 8.80 -3.09 3.33
CA ILE A 25 8.52 -4.51 3.58
C ILE A 25 8.17 -5.14 2.24
N CYS A 26 8.83 -6.20 1.91
CA CYS A 26 8.66 -6.87 0.62
C CYS A 26 8.93 -8.36 0.69
N GLU A 27 8.44 -9.08 -0.28
CA GLU A 27 8.82 -10.47 -0.53
C GLU A 27 10.04 -10.50 -1.43
N VAL A 28 11.12 -11.11 -0.96
CA VAL A 28 12.35 -11.29 -1.73
C VAL A 28 12.23 -12.57 -2.57
N ILE A 29 12.30 -12.43 -3.89
CA ILE A 29 12.22 -13.55 -4.83
C ILE A 29 13.61 -14.09 -5.10
N GLU A 30 14.55 -13.19 -5.36
CA GLU A 30 15.92 -13.52 -5.69
C GLU A 30 16.85 -12.46 -5.11
N TRP A 31 17.87 -12.91 -4.43
CA TRP A 31 18.95 -12.06 -3.97
C TRP A 31 20.25 -12.81 -4.21
N ASN A 32 21.03 -12.29 -5.13
CA ASN A 32 22.31 -12.89 -5.43
C ASN A 32 23.27 -12.71 -4.26
N ASP A 33 23.90 -13.82 -3.87
CA ASP A 33 24.89 -13.84 -2.81
C ASP A 33 26.03 -12.89 -3.18
N PRO A 34 26.37 -11.91 -2.31
CA PRO A 34 27.51 -11.00 -2.55
C PRO A 34 28.84 -11.73 -2.68
N TYR A 35 28.91 -13.00 -2.29
CA TYR A 35 30.08 -13.85 -2.43
C TYR A 35 30.02 -14.75 -3.66
N SER A 36 29.00 -14.61 -4.49
CA SER A 36 28.87 -15.32 -5.75
C SER A 36 29.90 -14.79 -6.77
N ASP A 37 30.50 -15.70 -7.55
CA ASP A 37 31.46 -15.35 -8.60
C ASP A 37 30.81 -14.60 -9.78
N ASP A 38 29.47 -14.52 -9.84
CA ASP A 38 28.76 -13.79 -10.87
C ASP A 38 28.62 -12.29 -10.49
N ALA A 39 29.69 -11.54 -10.78
CA ALA A 39 29.80 -10.12 -10.45
C ALA A 39 28.71 -9.24 -11.09
N THR A 40 28.02 -9.72 -12.13
CA THR A 40 27.04 -8.91 -12.86
C THR A 40 25.68 -8.85 -12.18
N ARG A 41 25.41 -9.75 -11.22
CA ARG A 41 24.11 -9.88 -10.52
C ARG A 41 24.15 -9.50 -9.05
N GLN A 42 25.32 -9.20 -8.51
CA GLN A 42 25.51 -8.97 -7.07
C GLN A 42 24.79 -7.73 -6.52
N GLU A 43 24.40 -6.82 -7.40
CA GLU A 43 23.85 -5.52 -7.02
C GLU A 43 22.31 -5.51 -6.99
N GLU A 44 21.67 -6.56 -7.45
CA GLU A 44 20.25 -6.61 -7.68
C GLU A 44 19.52 -7.53 -6.70
N ILE A 45 18.51 -6.97 -6.04
CA ILE A 45 17.55 -7.74 -5.25
C ILE A 45 16.22 -7.71 -5.99
N VAL A 46 15.71 -8.88 -6.36
CA VAL A 46 14.41 -8.99 -7.01
C VAL A 46 13.34 -9.17 -5.96
N ILE A 47 12.43 -8.22 -5.91
CA ILE A 47 11.37 -8.16 -4.91
C ILE A 47 9.99 -8.04 -5.56
N ARG A 48 8.96 -8.36 -4.81
CA ARG A 48 7.56 -8.09 -5.15
C ARG A 48 6.77 -7.76 -3.90
N LYS A 49 5.55 -7.30 -4.07
CA LYS A 49 4.66 -6.91 -2.96
C LYS A 49 5.34 -5.90 -2.02
N ALA A 50 6.07 -4.97 -2.62
CA ALA A 50 6.83 -3.97 -1.88
C ALA A 50 5.92 -2.86 -1.35
N VAL A 51 5.95 -2.68 -0.05
CA VAL A 51 5.14 -1.72 0.69
C VAL A 51 6.06 -0.81 1.48
N LYS A 52 5.87 0.48 1.32
CA LYS A 52 6.60 1.51 2.04
C LYS A 52 5.88 1.87 3.33
N MET A 53 6.60 1.95 4.43
CA MET A 53 6.09 2.46 5.69
C MET A 53 6.15 3.99 5.68
N VAL A 54 5.02 4.64 5.96
CA VAL A 54 4.90 6.09 6.00
C VAL A 54 4.47 6.52 7.40
N TYR A 55 5.24 7.42 7.98
CA TYR A 55 4.89 8.03 9.25
C TYR A 55 3.87 9.13 9.03
N ALA A 56 2.69 8.96 9.61
CA ALA A 56 1.64 9.95 9.57
C ALA A 56 1.53 10.65 10.93
N LYS A 57 1.65 11.97 10.90
CA LYS A 57 1.48 12.82 12.08
C LYS A 57 0.29 13.74 11.84
N PRO A 58 -0.92 13.32 12.22
CA PRO A 58 -2.09 14.16 12.07
C PRO A 58 -2.01 15.39 13.03
N THR A 59 -2.67 16.48 12.66
CA THR A 59 -2.74 17.68 13.49
C THR A 59 -3.49 17.42 14.79
N THR A 60 -4.42 16.47 14.77
CA THR A 60 -5.17 15.99 15.93
C THR A 60 -5.05 14.48 16.01
N GLY A 61 -4.70 13.96 17.19
CA GLY A 61 -4.54 12.53 17.41
C GLY A 61 -3.08 12.07 17.55
N PHE A 62 -2.91 10.78 17.68
CA PHE A 62 -1.59 10.18 17.86
C PHE A 62 -0.92 9.91 16.51
N PRO A 63 0.40 10.08 16.42
CA PRO A 63 1.16 9.66 15.25
C PRO A 63 1.08 8.15 15.07
N PHE A 64 1.03 7.72 13.82
CA PHE A 64 0.98 6.30 13.47
C PHE A 64 1.72 6.03 12.17
N TYR A 65 2.06 4.77 11.95
CA TYR A 65 2.61 4.31 10.69
C TYR A 65 1.50 3.73 9.82
N THR A 66 1.53 4.09 8.55
CA THR A 66 0.67 3.51 7.52
C THR A 66 1.53 2.88 6.43
N MET A 67 0.96 1.97 5.67
CA MET A 67 1.64 1.30 4.57
C MET A 67 1.07 1.76 3.24
N ARG A 68 1.97 2.03 2.29
CA ARG A 68 1.63 2.44 0.94
C ARG A 68 2.44 1.64 -0.07
N PRO A 69 1.98 1.50 -1.33
CA PRO A 69 2.78 0.88 -2.36
C PRO A 69 4.14 1.58 -2.49
N PHE A 70 5.22 0.80 -2.58
CA PHE A 70 6.56 1.36 -2.77
C PHE A 70 6.70 2.08 -4.11
N MET A 71 6.19 1.46 -5.17
CA MET A 71 6.10 2.09 -6.48
C MET A 71 4.69 2.64 -6.69
N VAL A 72 4.60 3.90 -7.09
CA VAL A 72 3.32 4.61 -7.25
C VAL A 72 2.48 4.00 -8.37
N TYR A 73 3.13 3.59 -9.45
CA TYR A 73 2.48 2.98 -10.61
C TYR A 73 3.02 1.59 -10.85
N GLN A 74 2.19 0.59 -10.65
CA GLN A 74 2.47 -0.81 -10.95
C GLN A 74 1.24 -1.43 -11.61
N GLU A 75 1.46 -2.37 -12.52
CA GLU A 75 0.37 -3.15 -13.11
C GLU A 75 -0.32 -4.02 -12.07
N SER A 76 0.44 -4.57 -11.14
CA SER A 76 -0.07 -5.30 -9.98
C SER A 76 0.96 -5.27 -8.85
N LEU A 77 0.51 -5.54 -7.63
CA LEU A 77 1.41 -5.71 -6.49
C LEU A 77 2.32 -6.95 -6.61
N GLY A 78 1.92 -7.92 -7.45
CA GLY A 78 2.73 -9.08 -7.78
C GLY A 78 3.81 -8.82 -8.83
N SER A 79 3.83 -7.64 -9.44
CA SER A 79 4.85 -7.25 -10.39
C SER A 79 6.22 -7.20 -9.73
N VAL A 80 7.21 -7.69 -10.45
CA VAL A 80 8.58 -7.80 -9.96
C VAL A 80 9.27 -6.44 -10.06
N ILE A 81 9.98 -6.08 -9.00
CA ILE A 81 10.78 -4.86 -8.92
C ILE A 81 12.23 -5.25 -8.66
N SER A 82 13.14 -4.60 -9.34
CA SER A 82 14.58 -4.68 -9.06
C SER A 82 14.99 -3.58 -8.09
N LEU A 83 15.60 -3.96 -6.98
CA LEU A 83 16.14 -3.06 -5.99
C LEU A 83 17.67 -3.17 -5.98
N ASN A 84 18.34 -2.03 -6.03
CA ASN A 84 19.79 -2.02 -5.93
C ASN A 84 20.23 -2.25 -4.47
N SER A 85 20.99 -3.32 -4.24
CA SER A 85 21.43 -3.71 -2.90
C SER A 85 22.32 -2.68 -2.20
N TYR A 86 23.02 -1.84 -2.95
CA TYR A 86 23.85 -0.76 -2.38
C TYR A 86 23.04 0.31 -1.67
N HIS A 87 21.77 0.43 -1.97
CA HIS A 87 20.87 1.36 -1.30
C HIS A 87 20.20 0.78 -0.06
N VAL A 88 20.44 -0.47 0.25
CA VAL A 88 19.98 -1.11 1.48
C VAL A 88 21.01 -0.93 2.58
N VAL A 89 20.66 -0.17 3.61
CA VAL A 89 21.56 0.07 4.75
C VAL A 89 21.31 -0.88 5.90
N SER A 90 20.11 -1.47 5.98
CA SER A 90 19.75 -2.37 7.06
C SER A 90 18.66 -3.32 6.60
N MET A 91 18.70 -4.54 7.11
CA MET A 91 17.71 -5.57 6.84
C MET A 91 17.32 -6.27 8.14
N ALA A 92 16.03 -6.52 8.28
CA ALA A 92 15.50 -7.27 9.41
C ALA A 92 14.44 -8.26 8.95
N LYS A 93 14.22 -9.27 9.76
CA LYS A 93 13.08 -10.14 9.61
C LYS A 93 11.89 -9.49 10.32
N PRO A 94 10.77 -9.22 9.63
CA PRO A 94 9.64 -8.55 10.26
C PRO A 94 9.01 -9.45 11.32
N PRO A 95 8.61 -8.88 12.47
CA PRO A 95 7.87 -9.63 13.49
C PRO A 95 6.46 -9.98 12.99
N GLU A 96 5.83 -10.94 13.64
CA GLU A 96 4.54 -11.49 13.21
C GLU A 96 3.43 -10.42 13.06
N HIS A 97 3.33 -9.51 14.01
CA HIS A 97 2.33 -8.44 13.95
C HIS A 97 2.52 -7.51 12.75
N LEU A 98 3.76 -7.28 12.35
CA LEU A 98 4.07 -6.48 11.18
C LEU A 98 3.77 -7.23 9.88
N LEU A 99 3.99 -8.53 9.84
CA LEU A 99 3.59 -9.39 8.72
C LEU A 99 2.08 -9.38 8.51
N LEU A 100 1.30 -9.45 9.57
CA LEU A 100 -0.17 -9.39 9.49
C LEU A 100 -0.64 -8.04 8.94
N GLN A 101 -0.06 -6.94 9.39
CA GLN A 101 -0.35 -5.60 8.86
C GLN A 101 0.01 -5.47 7.38
N TRP A 102 1.13 -6.05 6.98
CA TRP A 102 1.56 -6.07 5.59
C TRP A 102 0.60 -6.87 4.71
N GLU A 103 0.16 -8.04 5.15
CA GLU A 103 -0.83 -8.84 4.43
C GLU A 103 -2.16 -8.11 4.28
N GLU A 104 -2.67 -7.48 5.33
CA GLU A 104 -3.87 -6.65 5.27
C GLU A 104 -3.72 -5.48 4.31
N ALA A 105 -2.60 -4.78 4.38
CA ALA A 105 -2.32 -3.67 3.47
C ALA A 105 -2.30 -4.11 2.01
N LEU A 106 -1.74 -5.27 1.71
CA LEU A 106 -1.73 -5.83 0.36
C LEU A 106 -3.14 -6.15 -0.15
N LEU A 107 -4.00 -6.68 0.69
CA LEU A 107 -5.40 -6.95 0.33
C LEU A 107 -6.16 -5.66 0.01
N ASP A 108 -6.01 -4.64 0.84
CA ASP A 108 -6.62 -3.33 0.62
C ASP A 108 -6.10 -2.64 -0.65
N MET A 109 -4.80 -2.74 -0.90
CA MET A 109 -4.18 -2.18 -2.09
C MET A 109 -4.63 -2.89 -3.37
N ASN A 110 -4.80 -4.22 -3.34
CA ASN A 110 -5.33 -4.98 -4.47
C ASN A 110 -6.76 -4.58 -4.81
N ALA A 111 -7.62 -4.45 -3.81
CA ALA A 111 -8.99 -4.00 -4.02
C ALA A 111 -9.04 -2.61 -4.67
N ASN A 112 -8.26 -1.67 -4.15
CA ASN A 112 -8.16 -0.32 -4.71
C ASN A 112 -7.58 -0.30 -6.14
N TYR A 113 -6.65 -1.18 -6.42
CA TYR A 113 -6.04 -1.32 -7.75
C TYR A 113 -7.06 -1.82 -8.76
N GLU A 114 -7.81 -2.87 -8.44
CA GLU A 114 -8.86 -3.40 -9.29
C GLU A 114 -9.94 -2.37 -9.59
N ASP A 115 -10.35 -1.58 -8.60
CA ASP A 115 -11.29 -0.49 -8.78
C ASP A 115 -10.75 0.59 -9.71
N ARG A 116 -9.48 0.96 -9.59
CA ARG A 116 -8.84 1.93 -10.50
C ARG A 116 -8.76 1.42 -11.93
N VAL A 117 -8.41 0.16 -12.13
CA VAL A 117 -8.34 -0.45 -13.46
C VAL A 117 -9.72 -0.50 -14.09
N ARG A 118 -10.74 -0.86 -13.32
CA ARG A 118 -12.14 -0.86 -13.78
C ARG A 118 -12.59 0.54 -14.18
N SER A 119 -12.31 1.54 -13.36
CA SER A 119 -12.63 2.94 -13.64
C SER A 119 -11.94 3.45 -14.91
N TRP A 120 -10.68 3.07 -15.11
CA TRP A 120 -9.96 3.42 -16.34
C TRP A 120 -10.59 2.79 -17.58
N LYS A 121 -10.93 1.49 -17.53
CA LYS A 121 -11.58 0.81 -18.64
C LYS A 121 -12.92 1.43 -18.97
N ASP A 122 -13.69 1.84 -17.97
CA ASP A 122 -14.97 2.51 -18.14
C ASP A 122 -14.78 3.89 -18.79
N ALA A 123 -13.77 4.64 -18.37
CA ALA A 123 -13.42 5.93 -18.98
C ALA A 123 -13.00 5.76 -20.44
N GLU A 124 -12.17 4.78 -20.75
CA GLU A 124 -11.72 4.47 -22.11
C GLU A 124 -12.89 4.08 -23.01
N ALA A 125 -13.82 3.26 -22.51
CA ALA A 125 -15.03 2.88 -23.24
C ALA A 125 -15.92 4.11 -23.50
N ALA A 126 -16.09 4.98 -22.50
CA ALA A 126 -16.85 6.22 -22.64
C ALA A 126 -16.22 7.17 -23.68
N MET A 127 -14.90 7.25 -23.73
CA MET A 127 -14.19 8.04 -24.77
C MET A 127 -14.44 7.50 -26.17
N ARG A 128 -14.39 6.17 -26.35
CA ARG A 128 -14.65 5.51 -27.64
C ARG A 128 -16.07 5.71 -28.12
N GLU A 129 -17.04 5.74 -27.22
CA GLU A 129 -18.46 5.91 -27.53
C GLU A 129 -18.88 7.38 -27.64
N GLY A 130 -17.99 8.34 -27.37
CA GLY A 130 -18.29 9.77 -27.33
C GLY A 130 -19.17 10.20 -26.17
N LYS A 131 -19.23 9.40 -25.11
CA LYS A 131 -20.06 9.62 -23.90
C LYS A 131 -19.25 10.09 -22.71
N ILE A 132 -18.10 10.72 -22.94
CA ILE A 132 -17.19 11.13 -21.86
C ILE A 132 -17.86 12.08 -20.86
N GLN A 133 -18.76 12.96 -21.33
CA GLN A 133 -19.44 13.90 -20.45
C GLN A 133 -20.39 13.18 -19.48
N GLU A 134 -21.14 12.20 -19.97
CA GLU A 134 -22.01 11.37 -19.13
C GLU A 134 -21.20 10.60 -18.08
N TYR A 135 -20.04 10.09 -18.47
CA TYR A 135 -19.13 9.40 -17.55
C TYR A 135 -18.60 10.32 -16.45
N VAL A 136 -18.16 11.52 -16.83
CA VAL A 136 -17.68 12.52 -15.86
C VAL A 136 -18.79 12.96 -14.91
N ASP A 137 -20.00 13.18 -15.41
CA ASP A 137 -21.16 13.54 -14.58
C ASP A 137 -21.50 12.43 -13.58
N GLY A 138 -21.43 11.17 -14.01
CA GLY A 138 -21.61 10.02 -13.13
C GLY A 138 -20.57 9.93 -12.01
N LEU A 139 -19.30 10.24 -12.31
CA LEU A 139 -18.24 10.29 -11.31
C LEU A 139 -18.45 11.41 -10.29
N VAL A 140 -18.88 12.57 -10.74
CA VAL A 140 -19.17 13.71 -9.85
C VAL A 140 -20.28 13.36 -8.86
N GLU A 141 -21.36 12.75 -9.34
CA GLU A 141 -22.46 12.29 -8.47
C GLU A 141 -22.00 11.24 -7.45
N LYS A 142 -21.26 10.25 -7.89
CA LYS A 142 -20.70 9.20 -7.01
C LYS A 142 -19.79 9.79 -5.94
N THR A 143 -18.92 10.73 -6.31
CA THR A 143 -18.03 11.40 -5.36
C THR A 143 -18.81 12.21 -4.33
N LYS A 144 -19.88 12.89 -4.74
CA LYS A 144 -20.76 13.59 -3.80
C LYS A 144 -21.40 12.65 -2.79
N GLU A 145 -21.93 11.51 -3.23
CA GLU A 145 -22.51 10.49 -2.38
C GLU A 145 -21.48 9.95 -1.37
N GLU A 146 -20.27 9.64 -1.82
CA GLU A 146 -19.18 9.15 -0.96
C GLU A 146 -18.77 10.19 0.08
N VAL A 147 -18.70 11.46 -0.29
CA VAL A 147 -18.38 12.57 0.63
C VAL A 147 -19.49 12.75 1.66
N GLU A 148 -20.75 12.68 1.23
CA GLU A 148 -21.92 12.76 2.14
C GLU A 148 -21.95 11.59 3.11
N GLU A 149 -21.69 10.36 2.66
CA GLU A 149 -21.58 9.19 3.52
C GLU A 149 -20.44 9.32 4.54
N ALA A 150 -19.26 9.77 4.09
CA ALA A 150 -18.11 9.96 4.95
C ALA A 150 -18.38 11.06 6.00
N ALA A 151 -19.01 12.15 5.59
CA ALA A 151 -19.42 13.25 6.50
C ALA A 151 -20.47 12.76 7.52
N ASP A 152 -21.42 11.93 7.09
CA ASP A 152 -22.44 11.36 7.97
C ASP A 152 -21.84 10.38 8.98
N LYS A 153 -20.91 9.53 8.55
CA LYS A 153 -20.16 8.62 9.44
C LYS A 153 -19.31 9.39 10.44
N LEU A 154 -18.61 10.42 10.02
CA LEU A 154 -17.83 11.30 10.89
C LEU A 154 -18.73 12.03 11.88
N GLY A 155 -19.87 12.53 11.42
CA GLY A 155 -20.87 13.15 12.27
C GLY A 155 -21.37 12.21 13.37
N LYS A 156 -21.65 10.96 13.04
CA LYS A 156 -22.06 9.92 13.99
C LYS A 156 -20.97 9.58 15.00
N LEU A 157 -19.70 9.59 14.60
CA LEU A 157 -18.57 9.33 15.48
C LEU A 157 -18.25 10.50 16.41
N LEU A 158 -18.31 11.72 15.90
CA LEU A 158 -17.97 12.94 16.64
C LEU A 158 -19.10 13.46 17.51
N PHE A 159 -20.35 13.23 17.11
CA PHE A 159 -21.55 13.72 17.78
C PHE A 159 -22.39 12.59 18.42
N PHE A 160 -21.77 11.46 18.72
CA PHE A 160 -22.44 10.42 19.46
C PHE A 160 -22.94 10.97 20.81
N PRO A 161 -24.13 10.52 21.31
CA PRO A 161 -24.80 11.18 22.44
C PRO A 161 -24.06 11.17 23.78
N THR A 162 -22.85 10.64 23.82
CA THR A 162 -21.93 10.71 24.97
C THR A 162 -21.13 12.00 25.05
N LEU A 163 -21.10 12.81 23.99
CA LEU A 163 -20.54 14.15 23.99
C LEU A 163 -21.66 15.13 24.36
N ASP A 164 -21.81 15.35 25.65
CA ASP A 164 -22.67 16.37 26.17
C ASP A 164 -21.99 17.74 25.98
N PRO A 165 -22.51 18.61 25.10
CA PRO A 165 -21.88 19.90 24.84
C PRO A 165 -21.82 20.78 26.11
N ASP A 166 -22.61 20.49 27.13
CA ASP A 166 -22.58 21.20 28.40
C ASP A 166 -21.49 20.71 29.35
N LYS A 167 -20.93 19.50 29.13
CA LYS A 167 -19.76 19.02 29.86
C LYS A 167 -18.44 19.65 29.40
N ASP A 168 -18.33 20.01 28.15
CA ASP A 168 -17.15 20.70 27.61
C ASP A 168 -17.08 22.16 28.00
N LYS A 169 -18.20 22.78 28.42
CA LYS A 169 -18.24 24.14 28.88
C LYS A 169 -17.88 24.34 30.37
N LEU A 170 -17.73 23.23 31.10
CA LEU A 170 -17.39 23.24 32.53
C LEU A 170 -15.88 23.00 32.78
N HIS A 171 -15.13 22.82 31.72
CA HIS A 171 -13.68 22.69 31.74
C HIS A 171 -13.01 23.75 30.85
#